data_c30e737ad4c14619b61a5f80de7bf1db
#
_entry.id   c30e737ad4c14619b61a5f80de7bf1db
#
_cell.length_a   1.000
_cell.length_b   1.000
_cell.length_c   1.000
_cell.angle_alpha   90.00
_cell.angle_beta   90.00
_cell.angle_gamma   90.00
#
_symmetry.space_group_name_H-M   'P 1'
#
loop_
_entity.id
_entity.type
_entity.pdbx_description
1 polymer ?
#
loop_
_entity_poly.entity_id
_entity_poly.type
_entity_poly.pdbx_seq_one_letter_code
_entity_poly.pdbx_strand_id
1 'polypeptide(L)'
;MKHYSRRGVLKMVGLIAVTSAAGELMPLPRLNAAQPKPQAAALADFMQISSQLTQQETLNPTVGAALFHALSLTQKNFIIGLSQLKALLHNQPDLLKQDRLQFPVSDAIGEKLAKSILGGWYNGVVGKGNNALYVTYTSTLASQLVKDKLVPPGFSYGACGSWAKQP
;
A
#
# COMPACT_ATOMS: atom_id res chain seq x y z
N MET A 1 30.59 -20.59 13.09
CA MET A 1 29.27 -20.25 12.52
C MET A 1 28.59 -21.53 12.07
N LYS A 2 27.45 -21.91 12.69
CA LYS A 2 26.72 -23.13 12.32
C LYS A 2 25.80 -22.82 11.14
N HIS A 3 26.05 -23.43 9.99
CA HIS A 3 25.21 -23.36 8.82
C HIS A 3 23.93 -24.16 9.03
N TYR A 4 22.80 -23.50 9.18
CA TYR A 4 21.49 -24.15 9.18
C TYR A 4 21.04 -24.41 7.75
N SER A 5 20.92 -25.69 7.37
CA SER A 5 20.38 -26.10 6.10
C SER A 5 18.88 -25.81 6.04
N ARG A 6 18.37 -25.34 4.87
CA ARG A 6 16.94 -25.07 4.62
C ARG A 6 16.04 -26.28 4.96
N ARG A 7 16.53 -27.50 4.85
CA ARG A 7 15.83 -28.75 5.24
C ARG A 7 15.73 -28.91 6.77
N GLY A 8 16.62 -28.32 7.55
CA GLY A 8 16.59 -28.36 9.02
C GLY A 8 15.49 -27.51 9.62
N VAL A 9 15.19 -26.38 8.98
CA VAL A 9 14.13 -25.44 9.42
C VAL A 9 12.74 -26.06 9.22
N LEU A 10 12.52 -26.76 8.11
CA LEU A 10 11.23 -27.43 7.83
C LEU A 10 10.93 -28.58 8.79
N LYS A 11 11.95 -29.26 9.33
CA LYS A 11 11.76 -30.31 10.34
C LYS A 11 11.37 -29.77 11.71
N MET A 12 11.75 -28.54 12.06
CA MET A 12 11.36 -27.90 13.32
C MET A 12 9.89 -27.44 13.34
N VAL A 13 9.33 -27.07 12.20
CA VAL A 13 7.92 -26.66 12.10
C VAL A 13 6.96 -27.85 12.16
N GLY A 14 7.40 -29.04 11.77
CA GLY A 14 6.58 -30.24 11.77
C GLY A 14 6.39 -30.92 13.15
N LEU A 15 7.14 -30.53 14.19
CA LEU A 15 7.12 -31.20 15.49
C LEU A 15 6.14 -30.61 16.50
N ILE A 16 5.42 -29.55 16.15
CA ILE A 16 4.43 -28.93 17.05
C ILE A 16 3.00 -29.50 16.84
N ALA A 17 2.80 -30.38 15.87
CA ALA A 17 1.45 -30.83 15.46
C ALA A 17 1.04 -32.22 15.98
N VAL A 18 1.77 -32.88 16.87
CA VAL A 18 1.42 -34.26 17.30
C VAL A 18 1.49 -34.45 18.82
N THR A 19 0.78 -33.60 19.58
CA THR A 19 0.38 -33.94 20.96
C THR A 19 -0.97 -33.30 21.27
N SER A 20 -2.05 -33.84 20.69
CA SER A 20 -3.39 -33.67 21.26
C SER A 20 -4.30 -34.81 20.77
N ALA A 21 -4.07 -35.98 21.32
CA ALA A 21 -5.08 -37.03 21.41
C ALA A 21 -5.60 -36.97 22.83
N ALA A 22 -6.61 -36.16 23.08
CA ALA A 22 -7.70 -36.34 24.06
C ALA A 22 -8.40 -34.99 24.32
N GLY A 23 -9.64 -34.86 23.87
CA GLY A 23 -10.68 -34.11 24.53
C GLY A 23 -10.59 -32.59 24.49
N GLU A 24 -11.65 -31.98 23.94
CA GLU A 24 -12.00 -30.56 23.92
C GLU A 24 -11.30 -29.71 22.90
N LEU A 25 -12.00 -29.51 21.78
CA LEU A 25 -11.78 -28.42 20.83
C LEU A 25 -11.95 -27.09 21.56
N MET A 26 -10.88 -26.59 22.19
CA MET A 26 -10.86 -25.18 22.54
C MET A 26 -10.98 -24.38 21.23
N PRO A 27 -11.98 -23.49 21.11
CA PRO A 27 -12.03 -22.59 19.97
C PRO A 27 -10.75 -21.75 20.00
N LEU A 28 -9.89 -21.94 19.00
CA LEU A 28 -8.75 -21.06 18.80
C LEU A 28 -9.30 -19.62 18.79
N PRO A 29 -8.83 -18.74 19.67
CA PRO A 29 -9.24 -17.36 19.60
C PRO A 29 -8.86 -16.88 18.20
N ARG A 30 -9.85 -16.57 17.37
CA ARG A 30 -9.61 -15.80 16.15
C ARG A 30 -8.92 -14.55 16.62
N LEU A 31 -7.63 -14.43 16.35
CA LEU A 31 -6.89 -13.19 16.44
C LEU A 31 -7.46 -12.28 15.35
N ASN A 32 -8.69 -11.79 15.56
CA ASN A 32 -9.09 -10.53 15.02
C ASN A 32 -8.16 -9.54 15.70
N ALA A 33 -7.02 -9.23 15.05
CA ALA A 33 -6.27 -8.05 15.38
C ALA A 33 -7.22 -6.88 15.10
N ALA A 34 -8.03 -6.54 16.09
CA ALA A 34 -8.83 -5.34 16.08
C ALA A 34 -7.81 -4.21 15.93
N GLN A 35 -7.75 -3.61 14.75
CA GLN A 35 -6.92 -2.44 14.54
C GLN A 35 -7.33 -1.43 15.61
N PRO A 36 -6.38 -0.87 16.36
CA PRO A 36 -6.72 0.10 17.39
C PRO A 36 -7.54 1.19 16.74
N LYS A 37 -8.68 1.54 17.36
CA LYS A 37 -9.67 2.52 16.85
C LYS A 37 -9.03 3.80 16.21
N PRO A 38 -7.97 4.41 16.78
CA PRO A 38 -7.31 5.58 16.17
C PRO A 38 -6.67 5.29 14.82
N GLN A 39 -6.15 4.10 14.58
CA GLN A 39 -5.53 3.72 13.32
C GLN A 39 -6.58 3.47 12.21
N ALA A 40 -7.74 2.95 12.57
CA ALA A 40 -8.85 2.79 11.64
C ALA A 40 -9.41 4.15 11.17
N ALA A 41 -9.52 5.13 12.09
CA ALA A 41 -9.93 6.49 11.75
C ALA A 41 -8.90 7.18 10.84
N ALA A 42 -7.60 7.05 11.15
CA ALA A 42 -6.54 7.61 10.32
C ALA A 42 -6.48 6.97 8.91
N LEU A 43 -6.78 5.68 8.79
CA LEU A 43 -6.90 5.02 7.49
C LEU A 43 -8.10 5.55 6.69
N ALA A 44 -9.24 5.78 7.35
CA ALA A 44 -10.40 6.38 6.68
C ALA A 44 -10.09 7.81 6.18
N ASP A 45 -9.42 8.62 6.99
CA ASP A 45 -8.95 9.95 6.60
C ASP A 45 -7.98 9.87 5.42
N PHE A 46 -7.05 8.92 5.44
CA PHE A 46 -6.13 8.69 4.34
C PHE A 46 -6.85 8.32 3.04
N MET A 47 -7.84 7.44 3.10
CA MET A 47 -8.64 7.06 1.93
C MET A 47 -9.43 8.26 1.38
N GLN A 48 -10.02 9.06 2.24
CA GLN A 48 -10.72 10.29 1.85
C GLN A 48 -9.79 11.29 1.15
N ILE A 49 -8.63 11.58 1.74
CA ILE A 49 -7.62 12.46 1.15
C ILE A 49 -7.12 11.90 -0.18
N SER A 50 -6.86 10.59 -0.24
CA SER A 50 -6.42 9.92 -1.47
C SER A 50 -7.45 10.06 -2.59
N SER A 51 -8.73 9.87 -2.30
CA SER A 51 -9.82 10.06 -3.28
C SER A 51 -9.85 11.51 -3.79
N GLN A 52 -9.71 12.49 -2.92
CA GLN A 52 -9.66 13.90 -3.31
C GLN A 52 -8.44 14.23 -4.17
N LEU A 53 -7.25 13.76 -3.78
CA LEU A 53 -6.00 14.03 -4.51
C LEU A 53 -5.94 13.34 -5.88
N THR A 54 -6.44 12.11 -5.98
CA THR A 54 -6.44 11.34 -7.23
C THR A 54 -7.64 11.66 -8.12
N GLN A 55 -8.64 12.36 -7.59
CA GLN A 55 -9.94 12.61 -8.23
C GLN A 55 -10.64 11.32 -8.67
N GLN A 56 -10.43 10.23 -7.90
CA GLN A 56 -11.05 8.94 -8.13
C GLN A 56 -12.09 8.65 -7.05
N GLU A 57 -13.31 8.34 -7.44
CA GLU A 57 -14.39 7.99 -6.49
C GLU A 57 -14.15 6.64 -5.82
N THR A 58 -13.59 5.70 -6.58
CA THR A 58 -13.37 4.33 -6.11
C THR A 58 -11.89 3.98 -6.13
N LEU A 59 -11.30 3.88 -4.95
CA LEU A 59 -9.93 3.42 -4.76
C LEU A 59 -9.93 2.02 -4.14
N ASN A 60 -8.97 1.17 -4.55
CA ASN A 60 -8.85 -0.18 -3.99
C ASN A 60 -8.45 -0.11 -2.50
N PRO A 61 -9.31 -0.60 -1.57
CA PRO A 61 -9.06 -0.46 -0.13
C PRO A 61 -7.85 -1.29 0.34
N THR A 62 -7.56 -2.40 -0.32
CA THR A 62 -6.38 -3.23 0.01
C THR A 62 -5.09 -2.50 -0.34
N VAL A 63 -5.03 -1.88 -1.52
CA VAL A 63 -3.89 -1.06 -1.92
C VAL A 63 -3.77 0.16 -1.01
N GLY A 64 -4.90 0.79 -0.66
CA GLY A 64 -4.93 1.92 0.27
C GLY A 64 -4.37 1.59 1.65
N ALA A 65 -4.77 0.47 2.23
CA ALA A 65 -4.25 0.01 3.53
C ALA A 65 -2.74 -0.28 3.46
N ALA A 66 -2.26 -0.89 2.37
CA ALA A 66 -0.85 -1.17 2.17
C ALA A 66 -0.03 0.11 1.97
N LEU A 67 -0.55 1.09 1.21
CA LEU A 67 0.08 2.41 1.05
C LEU A 67 0.13 3.19 2.36
N PHE A 68 -0.95 3.19 3.13
CA PHE A 68 -1.00 3.80 4.45
C PHE A 68 0.08 3.24 5.36
N HIS A 69 0.22 1.92 5.39
CA HIS A 69 1.26 1.24 6.17
C HIS A 69 2.66 1.61 5.68
N ALA A 70 2.92 1.55 4.38
CA ALA A 70 4.21 1.90 3.79
C ALA A 70 4.60 3.37 4.07
N LEU A 71 3.65 4.31 3.97
CA LEU A 71 3.86 5.72 4.29
C LEU A 71 4.14 5.93 5.78
N SER A 72 3.46 5.21 6.67
CA SER A 72 3.70 5.29 8.11
C SER A 72 5.10 4.80 8.52
N LEU A 73 5.69 3.86 7.76
CA LEU A 73 7.05 3.36 7.98
C LEU A 73 8.11 4.31 7.41
N THR A 74 7.82 4.97 6.29
CA THR A 74 8.83 5.76 5.55
C THR A 74 8.83 7.24 5.92
N GLN A 75 7.75 7.75 6.49
CA GLN A 75 7.61 9.17 6.81
C GLN A 75 7.44 9.41 8.30
N LYS A 76 8.35 10.19 8.87
CA LYS A 76 8.24 10.66 10.25
C LYS A 76 7.01 11.56 10.38
N ASN A 77 6.28 11.41 11.48
CA ASN A 77 5.08 12.22 11.78
C ASN A 77 3.96 12.13 10.71
N PHE A 78 3.89 10.99 10.01
CA PHE A 78 2.92 10.76 8.94
C PHE A 78 1.48 11.10 9.37
N ILE A 79 1.03 10.65 10.54
CA ILE A 79 -0.34 10.88 11.04
C ILE A 79 -0.62 12.37 11.28
N ILE A 80 0.37 13.10 11.82
CA ILE A 80 0.25 14.54 12.05
C ILE A 80 0.16 15.27 10.70
N GLY A 81 1.05 14.94 9.76
CA GLY A 81 1.01 15.48 8.40
C GLY A 81 -0.30 15.19 7.68
N LEU A 82 -0.87 14.00 7.89
CA LEU A 82 -2.15 13.61 7.31
C LEU A 82 -3.30 14.47 7.83
N SER A 83 -3.36 14.73 9.14
CA SER A 83 -4.37 15.60 9.74
C SER A 83 -4.24 17.06 9.29
N GLN A 84 -3.01 17.55 9.15
CA GLN A 84 -2.74 18.88 8.60
C GLN A 84 -3.17 19.01 7.14
N LEU A 85 -2.83 18.00 6.31
CA LEU A 85 -3.23 17.96 4.91
C LEU A 85 -4.75 17.90 4.77
N LYS A 86 -5.44 17.13 5.62
CA LYS A 86 -6.90 17.08 5.67
C LYS A 86 -7.51 18.46 5.96
N ALA A 87 -6.98 19.14 6.98
CA ALA A 87 -7.44 20.49 7.35
C ALA A 87 -7.20 21.49 6.22
N LEU A 88 -6.05 21.44 5.56
CA LEU A 88 -5.72 22.29 4.42
C LEU A 88 -6.70 22.11 3.26
N LEU A 89 -6.94 20.87 2.83
CA LEU A 89 -7.86 20.55 1.74
C LEU A 89 -9.32 20.93 2.09
N HIS A 90 -9.68 20.84 3.36
CA HIS A 90 -11.00 21.27 3.83
C HIS A 90 -11.16 22.81 3.79
N ASN A 91 -10.13 23.55 4.21
CA ASN A 91 -10.13 25.01 4.26
C ASN A 91 -9.96 25.66 2.88
N GLN A 92 -9.31 24.97 1.94
CA GLN A 92 -8.99 25.47 0.61
C GLN A 92 -9.40 24.48 -0.48
N PRO A 93 -10.71 24.24 -0.70
CA PRO A 93 -11.19 23.27 -1.70
C PRO A 93 -10.82 23.65 -3.12
N ASP A 94 -10.53 24.93 -3.38
CA ASP A 94 -10.14 25.42 -4.70
C ASP A 94 -8.76 24.94 -5.14
N LEU A 95 -7.92 24.46 -4.21
CA LEU A 95 -6.65 23.82 -4.55
C LEU A 95 -6.84 22.61 -5.47
N LEU A 96 -7.91 21.84 -5.25
CA LEU A 96 -8.21 20.63 -6.03
C LEU A 96 -8.81 20.90 -7.42
N LYS A 97 -9.21 22.15 -7.69
CA LYS A 97 -9.78 22.58 -8.98
C LYS A 97 -8.73 23.08 -9.96
N GLN A 98 -7.50 23.26 -9.51
CA GLN A 98 -6.40 23.77 -10.31
C GLN A 98 -5.83 22.67 -11.20
N ASP A 99 -5.43 22.99 -12.44
CA ASP A 99 -4.73 22.06 -13.36
C ASP A 99 -3.44 21.53 -12.75
N ARG A 100 -2.81 22.31 -11.89
CA ARG A 100 -1.64 21.90 -11.09
C ARG A 100 -1.89 22.23 -9.64
N LEU A 101 -1.75 21.24 -8.79
CA LEU A 101 -1.84 21.39 -7.35
C LEU A 101 -0.66 22.27 -6.86
N GLN A 102 -0.96 23.52 -6.49
CA GLN A 102 0.02 24.46 -5.96
C GLN A 102 -0.28 24.73 -4.49
N PHE A 103 0.59 24.24 -3.62
CA PHE A 103 0.49 24.49 -2.20
C PHE A 103 1.11 25.84 -1.83
N PRO A 104 0.58 26.55 -0.82
CA PRO A 104 1.23 27.71 -0.24
C PRO A 104 2.65 27.35 0.25
N VAL A 105 3.58 28.29 0.15
CA VAL A 105 4.99 28.06 0.57
C VAL A 105 5.09 27.68 2.05
N SER A 106 4.13 28.12 2.87
CA SER A 106 4.00 27.71 4.28
C SER A 106 3.72 26.23 4.48
N ASP A 107 3.16 25.53 3.48
CA ASP A 107 2.67 24.16 3.58
C ASP A 107 3.51 23.14 2.79
N ALA A 108 4.82 23.38 2.68
CA ALA A 108 5.77 22.51 1.99
C ALA A 108 5.74 21.05 2.52
N ILE A 109 5.40 20.85 3.79
CA ILE A 109 5.25 19.50 4.39
C ILE A 109 4.00 18.82 3.81
N GLY A 110 2.88 19.53 3.71
CA GLY A 110 1.65 19.05 3.10
C GLY A 110 1.83 18.71 1.63
N GLU A 111 2.53 19.55 0.88
CA GLU A 111 2.88 19.32 -0.52
C GLU A 111 3.71 18.03 -0.70
N LYS A 112 4.76 17.86 0.12
CA LYS A 112 5.60 16.67 0.09
C LYS A 112 4.81 15.40 0.40
N LEU A 113 3.90 15.48 1.37
CA LEU A 113 3.03 14.35 1.72
C LEU A 113 2.05 14.04 0.60
N ALA A 114 1.38 15.05 0.02
CA ALA A 114 0.47 14.88 -1.10
C ALA A 114 1.17 14.24 -2.31
N LYS A 115 2.38 14.70 -2.65
CA LYS A 115 3.22 14.08 -3.70
C LYS A 115 3.57 12.63 -3.40
N SER A 116 3.84 12.30 -2.14
CA SER A 116 4.15 10.92 -1.75
C SER A 116 2.92 10.01 -1.83
N ILE A 117 1.74 10.51 -1.46
CA ILE A 117 0.47 9.79 -1.60
C ILE A 117 0.16 9.53 -3.07
N LEU A 118 0.22 10.57 -3.91
CA LEU A 118 0.01 10.45 -5.35
C LEU A 118 1.02 9.48 -5.99
N GLY A 119 2.31 9.63 -5.66
CA GLY A 119 3.35 8.72 -6.14
C GLY A 119 3.08 7.27 -5.76
N GLY A 120 2.61 7.01 -4.54
CA GLY A 120 2.21 5.68 -4.09
C GLY A 120 1.05 5.10 -4.92
N TRP A 121 0.00 5.87 -5.16
CA TRP A 121 -1.14 5.42 -5.95
C TRP A 121 -0.82 5.21 -7.42
N TYR A 122 -0.08 6.13 -8.04
CA TYR A 122 0.21 6.05 -9.48
C TYR A 122 1.33 5.06 -9.80
N ASN A 123 2.39 4.99 -8.98
CA ASN A 123 3.57 4.18 -9.26
C ASN A 123 3.67 2.90 -8.43
N GLY A 124 2.83 2.76 -7.40
CA GLY A 124 2.85 1.59 -6.51
C GLY A 124 4.08 1.51 -5.60
N VAL A 125 4.82 2.60 -5.43
CA VAL A 125 6.05 2.65 -4.65
C VAL A 125 6.06 3.88 -3.73
N VAL A 126 6.58 3.70 -2.52
CA VAL A 126 6.74 4.75 -1.51
C VAL A 126 8.21 4.80 -1.06
N GLY A 127 8.73 5.99 -0.84
CA GLY A 127 10.14 6.18 -0.49
C GLY A 127 11.04 6.30 -1.72
N LYS A 128 12.37 6.32 -1.48
CA LYS A 128 13.39 6.46 -2.53
C LYS A 128 14.62 5.63 -2.22
N GLY A 129 15.32 5.19 -3.28
CA GLY A 129 16.58 4.43 -3.15
C GLY A 129 16.40 3.16 -2.32
N ASN A 130 17.32 2.92 -1.39
CA ASN A 130 17.32 1.71 -0.54
C ASN A 130 16.13 1.63 0.45
N ASN A 131 15.42 2.74 0.66
CA ASN A 131 14.23 2.80 1.53
C ASN A 131 12.92 2.79 0.73
N ALA A 132 12.96 2.44 -0.55
CA ALA A 132 11.78 2.30 -1.37
C ALA A 132 11.00 1.03 -0.97
N LEU A 133 9.71 1.20 -0.70
CA LEU A 133 8.77 0.10 -0.43
C LEU A 133 7.82 -0.04 -1.62
N TYR A 134 7.82 -1.21 -2.22
CA TYR A 134 6.92 -1.56 -3.31
C TYR A 134 5.62 -2.13 -2.73
N VAL A 135 4.51 -1.52 -3.06
CA VAL A 135 3.17 -1.87 -2.56
C VAL A 135 2.40 -2.68 -3.60
N THR A 136 2.47 -2.26 -4.85
CA THR A 136 1.82 -2.96 -5.96
C THR A 136 2.51 -2.63 -7.29
N TYR A 137 2.46 -3.58 -8.23
CA TYR A 137 2.94 -3.39 -9.61
C TYR A 137 1.79 -3.29 -10.62
N THR A 138 0.77 -4.13 -10.44
CA THR A 138 -0.30 -4.31 -11.43
C THR A 138 -1.56 -3.51 -11.13
N SER A 139 -1.75 -3.13 -9.85
CA SER A 139 -2.94 -2.41 -9.39
C SER A 139 -2.68 -0.92 -9.17
N THR A 140 -1.67 -0.36 -9.85
CA THR A 140 -1.39 1.09 -9.82
C THR A 140 -2.43 1.84 -10.65
N LEU A 141 -2.71 3.10 -10.29
CA LEU A 141 -3.60 3.94 -11.09
C LEU A 141 -3.04 4.16 -12.51
N ALA A 142 -1.71 4.30 -12.65
CA ALA A 142 -1.09 4.41 -13.96
C ALA A 142 -1.37 3.18 -14.84
N SER A 143 -1.25 1.97 -14.29
CA SER A 143 -1.57 0.73 -15.03
C SER A 143 -3.05 0.64 -15.40
N GLN A 144 -3.93 1.11 -14.51
CA GLN A 144 -5.38 1.09 -14.76
C GLN A 144 -5.81 2.05 -15.86
N LEU A 145 -5.17 3.22 -15.96
CA LEU A 145 -5.46 4.22 -16.99
C LEU A 145 -5.08 3.76 -18.41
N VAL A 146 -4.10 2.87 -18.54
CA VAL A 146 -3.61 2.40 -19.84
C VAL A 146 -3.93 0.92 -20.12
N LYS A 147 -4.78 0.32 -19.30
CA LYS A 147 -5.12 -1.12 -19.38
C LYS A 147 -5.75 -1.55 -20.72
N ASP A 148 -6.35 -0.62 -21.44
CA ASP A 148 -6.93 -0.83 -22.78
C ASP A 148 -5.88 -0.90 -23.88
N LYS A 149 -4.67 -0.36 -23.62
CA LYS A 149 -3.58 -0.29 -24.60
C LYS A 149 -2.36 -1.09 -24.19
N LEU A 150 -2.09 -1.19 -22.88
CA LEU A 150 -0.92 -1.85 -22.33
C LEU A 150 -1.31 -2.90 -21.30
N VAL A 151 -0.77 -4.09 -21.46
CA VAL A 151 -0.91 -5.15 -20.46
C VAL A 151 0.06 -4.87 -19.31
N PRO A 152 -0.38 -4.97 -18.04
CA PRO A 152 0.51 -4.75 -16.90
C PRO A 152 1.71 -5.70 -16.93
N PRO A 153 2.85 -5.29 -16.33
CA PRO A 153 4.01 -6.17 -16.18
C PRO A 153 3.64 -7.48 -15.48
N GLY A 154 4.13 -8.59 -15.99
CA GLY A 154 3.86 -9.93 -15.47
C GLY A 154 2.81 -10.72 -16.26
N PHE A 155 2.14 -10.10 -17.23
CA PHE A 155 1.32 -10.82 -18.20
C PHE A 155 2.15 -11.19 -19.43
N SER A 156 1.97 -12.42 -19.91
CA SER A 156 2.58 -12.90 -21.15
C SER A 156 1.73 -12.51 -22.35
N TYR A 157 2.37 -11.96 -23.39
CA TYR A 157 1.73 -11.72 -24.67
C TYR A 157 1.87 -13.02 -25.50
N GLY A 158 0.83 -13.81 -25.60
CA GLY A 158 0.77 -14.98 -26.41
C GLY A 158 0.64 -16.30 -25.65
N ALA A 159 0.49 -17.38 -26.40
CA ALA A 159 0.34 -18.71 -25.87
C ALA A 159 1.63 -19.20 -25.22
N CYS A 160 1.50 -20.22 -24.35
CA CYS A 160 2.64 -20.86 -23.72
C CYS A 160 3.64 -21.34 -24.80
N GLY A 161 4.92 -20.96 -24.66
CA GLY A 161 5.97 -21.29 -25.64
C GLY A 161 6.15 -20.28 -26.79
N SER A 162 5.36 -19.20 -26.87
CA SER A 162 5.56 -18.13 -27.87
C SER A 162 6.93 -17.47 -27.79
N TRP A 163 7.54 -17.48 -26.61
CA TRP A 163 8.89 -16.94 -26.35
C TRP A 163 10.02 -17.76 -27.01
N ALA A 164 9.76 -19.01 -27.42
CA ALA A 164 10.76 -19.84 -28.10
C ALA A 164 10.95 -19.46 -29.56
N LYS A 165 10.09 -18.61 -30.11
CA LYS A 165 10.20 -18.10 -31.48
C LYS A 165 10.92 -16.76 -31.46
N GLN A 166 11.92 -16.65 -32.33
CA GLN A 166 12.60 -15.38 -32.57
C GLN A 166 11.59 -14.35 -33.13
N PRO A 167 11.61 -13.07 -32.67
CA PRO A 167 10.73 -12.03 -33.16
C PRO A 167 10.96 -11.72 -34.65
#